data_fdf4004852b16a912a06a826a2baccdb
#
_entry.id   fdf4004852b16a912a06a826a2baccdb
#
_cell.length_a   1.000
_cell.length_b   1.000
_cell.length_c   1.000
_cell.angle_alpha   90.00
_cell.angle_beta   90.00
_cell.angle_gamma   90.00
#
_symmetry.space_group_name_H-M   'P 1'
#
loop_
_entity.id
_entity.type
_entity.pdbx_description
1 polymer ?
#
loop_
_entity_poly.entity_id
_entity_poly.type
_entity_poly.pdbx_seq_one_letter_code
_entity_poly.pdbx_strand_id
1 'polypeptide(L)'
;MVDTLPFRSQVQTIEDLRGPAGRLEALLNTGRVDAPFVALVAHPHPLGGGTMHNKVVYHAAKSFSHFGLPVLRFNFRGTGLSEGAHDEGHGEVDDVRAALDWIETRYPDLPILFAGFSFGSNVGLRACCGDARVHGLIGIGLPVRAAGRDYHYDFLPGCGPVPKLFISGDSDEFSPQGILESYLVAASEPKQIVWVPGADHFFAGTPASPNSKIDVFAAEMRKWIAESFTLPR
;
A
#
# COMPACT_ATOMS: atom_id res chain seq x y z
N MET A 1 36.15 9.24 -11.65
CA MET A 1 34.81 8.78 -12.04
C MET A 1 34.54 7.53 -11.23
N VAL A 2 33.68 7.61 -10.22
CA VAL A 2 33.24 6.42 -9.48
C VAL A 2 32.22 5.75 -10.38
N ASP A 3 32.52 4.54 -10.83
CA ASP A 3 31.66 3.70 -11.65
C ASP A 3 30.48 3.25 -10.74
N THR A 4 29.43 4.05 -10.70
CA THR A 4 28.22 3.73 -9.94
C THR A 4 27.41 2.73 -10.75
N LEU A 5 27.65 1.44 -10.51
CA LEU A 5 26.75 0.40 -10.97
C LEU A 5 25.29 0.77 -10.57
N PRO A 6 24.32 0.57 -11.45
CA PRO A 6 22.93 0.88 -11.13
C PRO A 6 22.50 0.09 -9.90
N PHE A 7 21.88 0.77 -8.94
CA PHE A 7 21.36 0.13 -7.72
C PHE A 7 20.43 -1.03 -8.11
N ARG A 8 20.71 -2.21 -7.57
CA ARG A 8 19.84 -3.39 -7.70
C ARG A 8 19.28 -3.74 -6.33
N SER A 9 17.98 -3.55 -6.15
CA SER A 9 17.28 -4.02 -4.97
C SER A 9 17.39 -5.54 -4.86
N GLN A 10 17.71 -6.03 -3.67
CA GLN A 10 17.67 -7.45 -3.31
C GLN A 10 16.41 -7.72 -2.48
N VAL A 11 15.87 -8.92 -2.57
CA VAL A 11 14.74 -9.35 -1.75
C VAL A 11 15.27 -10.22 -0.61
N GLN A 12 14.94 -9.87 0.62
CA GLN A 12 15.31 -10.58 1.83
C GLN A 12 14.06 -11.08 2.55
N THR A 13 14.07 -12.32 3.00
CA THR A 13 13.05 -12.84 3.91
C THR A 13 13.28 -12.27 5.31
N ILE A 14 12.20 -11.82 5.96
CA ILE A 14 12.22 -11.28 7.31
C ILE A 14 11.62 -12.32 8.26
N GLU A 15 12.40 -12.74 9.24
CA GLU A 15 12.03 -13.80 10.18
C GLU A 15 11.58 -13.27 11.54
N ASP A 16 11.84 -12.01 11.85
CA ASP A 16 11.65 -11.38 13.15
C ASP A 16 10.47 -10.40 13.21
N LEU A 17 9.68 -10.26 12.13
CA LEU A 17 8.43 -9.48 12.18
C LEU A 17 7.36 -10.25 12.96
N ARG A 18 6.91 -9.65 14.07
CA ARG A 18 5.86 -10.23 14.94
C ARG A 18 4.76 -9.25 15.20
N GLY A 19 3.52 -9.68 14.94
CA GLY A 19 2.30 -9.01 15.35
C GLY A 19 1.72 -9.65 16.62
N PRO A 20 0.59 -9.12 17.14
CA PRO A 20 -0.05 -9.67 18.33
C PRO A 20 -0.52 -11.12 18.19
N ALA A 21 -0.81 -11.57 16.97
CA ALA A 21 -1.25 -12.95 16.68
C ALA A 21 -0.08 -13.92 16.41
N GLY A 22 1.17 -13.47 16.46
CA GLY A 22 2.36 -14.28 16.23
C GLY A 22 3.24 -13.74 15.13
N ARG A 23 4.08 -14.61 14.52
CA ARG A 23 4.98 -14.23 13.43
C ARG A 23 4.21 -13.87 12.17
N LEU A 24 4.63 -12.81 11.50
CA LEU A 24 4.13 -12.39 10.20
C LEU A 24 5.20 -12.69 9.12
N GLU A 25 4.81 -13.42 8.09
CA GLU A 25 5.66 -13.66 6.93
C GLU A 25 5.90 -12.34 6.18
N ALA A 26 7.16 -11.99 5.93
CA ALA A 26 7.48 -10.72 5.31
C ALA A 26 8.70 -10.79 4.40
N LEU A 27 8.72 -9.87 3.41
CA LEU A 27 9.79 -9.66 2.46
C LEU A 27 10.21 -8.19 2.47
N LEU A 28 11.51 -7.95 2.56
CA LEU A 28 12.11 -6.64 2.40
C LEU A 28 12.83 -6.55 1.06
N ASN A 29 12.37 -5.66 0.19
CA ASN A 29 13.17 -5.18 -0.92
C ASN A 29 14.17 -4.17 -0.37
N THR A 30 15.48 -4.42 -0.49
CA THR A 30 16.49 -3.50 0.02
C THR A 30 16.47 -2.19 -0.77
N GLY A 31 16.70 -1.08 -0.06
CA GLY A 31 16.83 0.25 -0.64
C GLY A 31 18.29 0.69 -0.79
N ARG A 32 18.47 1.88 -1.32
CA ARG A 32 19.77 2.59 -1.32
C ARG A 32 20.13 2.98 0.12
N VAL A 33 21.43 3.14 0.38
CA VAL A 33 21.92 3.57 1.71
C VAL A 33 21.45 4.98 2.06
N ASP A 34 21.30 5.84 1.04
CA ASP A 34 20.86 7.23 1.14
C ASP A 34 19.36 7.42 0.88
N ALA A 35 18.55 6.36 1.00
CA ALA A 35 17.10 6.44 0.82
C ALA A 35 16.48 7.40 1.85
N PRO A 36 15.64 8.38 1.41
CA PRO A 36 15.04 9.36 2.32
C PRO A 36 13.77 8.86 3.01
N PHE A 37 13.23 7.74 2.57
CA PHE A 37 12.01 7.12 3.08
C PHE A 37 12.14 5.60 3.05
N VAL A 38 11.30 4.94 3.84
CA VAL A 38 11.01 3.51 3.71
C VAL A 38 9.54 3.31 3.37
N ALA A 39 9.19 2.29 2.61
CA ALA A 39 7.81 2.02 2.22
C ALA A 39 7.27 0.74 2.88
N LEU A 40 5.98 0.77 3.23
CA LEU A 40 5.20 -0.38 3.68
C LEU A 40 4.06 -0.64 2.70
N VAL A 41 3.90 -1.90 2.25
CA VAL A 41 2.82 -2.26 1.32
C VAL A 41 1.99 -3.40 1.87
N ALA A 42 0.67 -3.18 1.99
CA ALA A 42 -0.30 -4.14 2.50
C ALA A 42 -1.14 -4.78 1.38
N HIS A 43 -1.41 -6.08 1.51
CA HIS A 43 -2.08 -6.89 0.48
C HIS A 43 -3.61 -6.89 0.58
N PRO A 44 -4.35 -7.35 -0.48
CA PRO A 44 -5.79 -7.42 -0.47
C PRO A 44 -6.32 -8.53 0.43
N HIS A 45 -7.65 -8.73 0.43
CA HIS A 45 -8.36 -9.59 1.39
C HIS A 45 -7.78 -11.01 1.49
N PRO A 46 -7.37 -11.46 2.69
CA PRO A 46 -6.78 -12.78 2.92
C PRO A 46 -7.65 -13.93 2.40
N LEU A 47 -8.92 -13.95 2.77
CA LEU A 47 -9.85 -15.03 2.38
C LEU A 47 -10.25 -14.98 0.90
N GLY A 48 -9.92 -13.90 0.18
CA GLY A 48 -10.04 -13.77 -1.28
C GLY A 48 -8.77 -14.21 -2.02
N GLY A 49 -7.83 -14.89 -1.36
CA GLY A 49 -6.54 -15.30 -1.94
C GLY A 49 -5.51 -14.17 -1.99
N GLY A 50 -5.73 -13.09 -1.24
CA GLY A 50 -4.78 -11.99 -1.10
C GLY A 50 -3.51 -12.41 -0.38
N THR A 51 -2.35 -12.04 -0.94
CA THR A 51 -1.03 -12.24 -0.34
C THR A 51 -0.10 -11.09 -0.73
N MET A 52 1.04 -10.96 -0.05
CA MET A 52 2.10 -10.01 -0.41
C MET A 52 2.69 -10.22 -1.82
N HIS A 53 2.37 -11.34 -2.47
CA HIS A 53 2.75 -11.66 -3.85
C HIS A 53 1.71 -11.23 -4.89
N ASN A 54 0.56 -10.68 -4.48
CA ASN A 54 -0.45 -10.17 -5.40
C ASN A 54 0.17 -9.21 -6.42
N LYS A 55 -0.28 -9.27 -7.67
CA LYS A 55 0.28 -8.47 -8.78
C LYS A 55 0.26 -6.97 -8.51
N VAL A 56 -0.84 -6.43 -7.96
CA VAL A 56 -0.94 -4.99 -7.64
C VAL A 56 0.03 -4.61 -6.53
N VAL A 57 0.12 -5.43 -5.46
CA VAL A 57 1.09 -5.26 -4.36
C VAL A 57 2.54 -5.28 -4.88
N TYR A 58 2.86 -6.21 -5.78
CA TYR A 58 4.18 -6.28 -6.40
C TYR A 58 4.52 -5.01 -7.18
N HIS A 59 3.58 -4.51 -8.01
CA HIS A 59 3.81 -3.30 -8.79
C HIS A 59 3.83 -2.03 -7.93
N ALA A 60 3.06 -1.97 -6.85
CA ALA A 60 3.16 -0.90 -5.85
C ALA A 60 4.56 -0.89 -5.20
N ALA A 61 5.03 -2.05 -4.73
CA ALA A 61 6.37 -2.17 -4.17
C ALA A 61 7.46 -1.80 -5.19
N LYS A 62 7.32 -2.24 -6.44
CA LYS A 62 8.25 -1.89 -7.53
C LYS A 62 8.25 -0.39 -7.82
N SER A 63 7.12 0.31 -7.65
CA SER A 63 7.04 1.77 -7.82
C SER A 63 7.88 2.52 -6.79
N PHE A 64 7.89 2.09 -5.52
CA PHE A 64 8.79 2.64 -4.51
C PHE A 64 10.25 2.25 -4.75
N SER A 65 10.52 0.97 -5.08
CA SER A 65 11.88 0.50 -5.38
C SER A 65 12.51 1.18 -6.60
N HIS A 66 11.69 1.73 -7.52
CA HIS A 66 12.15 2.55 -8.64
C HIS A 66 12.96 3.77 -8.18
N PHE A 67 12.61 4.33 -7.02
CA PHE A 67 13.30 5.45 -6.40
C PHE A 67 14.41 5.01 -5.41
N GLY A 68 14.72 3.73 -5.37
CA GLY A 68 15.72 3.19 -4.45
C GLY A 68 15.25 3.11 -2.99
N LEU A 69 13.96 3.21 -2.72
CA LEU A 69 13.44 3.10 -1.36
C LEU A 69 13.43 1.62 -0.92
N PRO A 70 13.79 1.31 0.34
CA PRO A 70 13.51 0.01 0.93
C PRO A 70 11.99 -0.18 1.05
N VAL A 71 11.50 -1.41 0.78
CA VAL A 71 10.06 -1.70 0.77
C VAL A 71 9.77 -2.97 1.53
N LEU A 72 9.03 -2.86 2.62
CA LEU A 72 8.50 -3.99 3.37
C LEU A 72 7.13 -4.40 2.81
N ARG A 73 6.96 -5.69 2.52
CA ARG A 73 5.68 -6.34 2.23
C ARG A 73 5.52 -7.49 3.21
N PHE A 74 4.33 -7.73 3.69
CA PHE A 74 4.06 -8.81 4.63
C PHE A 74 2.71 -9.47 4.33
N ASN A 75 2.53 -10.69 4.83
CA ASN A 75 1.24 -11.36 4.85
C ASN A 75 0.54 -11.10 6.18
N PHE A 76 -0.74 -10.67 6.12
CA PHE A 76 -1.58 -10.56 7.30
C PHE A 76 -1.69 -11.88 8.05
N ARG A 77 -2.08 -11.83 9.33
CA ARG A 77 -2.36 -13.00 10.16
C ARG A 77 -3.19 -14.05 9.43
N GLY A 78 -2.85 -15.33 9.59
CA GLY A 78 -3.54 -16.44 8.94
C GLY A 78 -3.33 -16.56 7.44
N THR A 79 -2.40 -15.78 6.84
CA THR A 79 -2.10 -15.81 5.41
C THR A 79 -0.69 -16.36 5.17
N GLY A 80 -0.53 -17.29 4.23
CA GLY A 80 0.76 -17.89 3.91
C GLY A 80 1.39 -18.53 5.13
N LEU A 81 2.61 -18.08 5.49
CA LEU A 81 3.34 -18.56 6.67
C LEU A 81 3.12 -17.69 7.92
N SER A 82 2.24 -16.68 7.86
CA SER A 82 1.87 -15.87 9.02
C SER A 82 1.01 -16.67 9.99
N GLU A 83 1.33 -16.55 11.27
CA GLU A 83 0.57 -17.17 12.36
C GLU A 83 -0.77 -16.44 12.60
N GLY A 84 -1.62 -17.05 13.45
CA GLY A 84 -2.94 -16.50 13.79
C GLY A 84 -4.02 -16.87 12.78
N ALA A 85 -5.10 -16.12 12.78
CA ALA A 85 -6.25 -16.27 11.90
C ALA A 85 -6.80 -14.90 11.51
N HIS A 86 -7.45 -14.83 10.33
CA HIS A 86 -8.16 -13.61 9.87
C HIS A 86 -9.17 -13.13 10.92
N ASP A 87 -9.17 -11.83 11.19
CA ASP A 87 -9.95 -11.18 12.26
C ASP A 87 -10.78 -9.99 11.74
N GLU A 88 -11.41 -10.19 10.59
CA GLU A 88 -12.39 -9.24 10.01
C GLU A 88 -11.85 -7.79 9.88
N GLY A 89 -10.54 -7.61 9.79
CA GLY A 89 -9.88 -6.29 9.70
C GLY A 89 -9.71 -5.58 11.04
N HIS A 90 -10.00 -6.23 12.16
CA HIS A 90 -9.70 -5.69 13.49
C HIS A 90 -8.24 -5.96 13.84
N GLY A 91 -7.86 -7.21 13.89
CA GLY A 91 -6.49 -7.61 14.17
C GLY A 91 -5.50 -7.27 13.06
N GLU A 92 -5.94 -7.22 11.80
CA GLU A 92 -5.07 -6.85 10.69
C GLU A 92 -4.59 -5.38 10.77
N VAL A 93 -5.35 -4.50 11.43
CA VAL A 93 -4.88 -3.13 11.78
C VAL A 93 -3.65 -3.20 12.69
N ASP A 94 -3.65 -4.12 13.66
CA ASP A 94 -2.52 -4.30 14.59
C ASP A 94 -1.33 -4.97 13.91
N ASP A 95 -1.55 -5.80 12.88
CA ASP A 95 -0.46 -6.35 12.05
C ASP A 95 0.25 -5.23 11.27
N VAL A 96 -0.49 -4.24 10.75
CA VAL A 96 0.10 -3.06 10.10
C VAL A 96 0.90 -2.24 11.11
N ARG A 97 0.38 -2.02 12.33
CA ARG A 97 1.10 -1.30 13.39
C ARG A 97 2.41 -2.01 13.76
N ALA A 98 2.36 -3.35 13.90
CA ALA A 98 3.56 -4.14 14.15
C ALA A 98 4.60 -4.02 13.02
N ALA A 99 4.15 -3.93 11.76
CA ALA A 99 5.04 -3.68 10.62
C ALA A 99 5.65 -2.27 10.66
N LEU A 100 4.90 -1.25 11.09
CA LEU A 100 5.43 0.11 11.32
C LEU A 100 6.47 0.12 12.44
N ASP A 101 6.23 -0.58 13.56
CA ASP A 101 7.17 -0.68 14.69
C ASP A 101 8.45 -1.41 14.29
N TRP A 102 8.35 -2.47 13.48
CA TRP A 102 9.50 -3.16 12.92
C TRP A 102 10.32 -2.25 12.01
N ILE A 103 9.66 -1.47 11.12
CA ILE A 103 10.32 -0.50 10.26
C ILE A 103 11.06 0.55 11.09
N GLU A 104 10.41 1.13 12.10
CA GLU A 104 11.03 2.13 12.98
C GLU A 104 12.28 1.59 13.69
N THR A 105 12.24 0.34 14.14
CA THR A 105 13.41 -0.32 14.74
C THR A 105 14.54 -0.51 13.73
N ARG A 106 14.23 -0.85 12.49
CA ARG A 106 15.21 -1.17 11.44
C ARG A 106 15.72 0.08 10.72
N TYR A 107 14.91 1.12 10.65
CA TYR A 107 15.15 2.38 9.95
C TYR A 107 14.71 3.57 10.82
N PRO A 108 15.35 3.81 11.99
CA PRO A 108 14.84 4.71 13.03
C PRO A 108 14.65 6.16 12.60
N ASP A 109 15.40 6.62 11.58
CA ASP A 109 15.38 8.01 11.13
C ASP A 109 14.62 8.20 9.81
N LEU A 110 14.06 7.15 9.23
CA LEU A 110 13.36 7.24 7.96
C LEU A 110 11.84 7.38 8.12
N PRO A 111 11.24 8.44 7.58
CA PRO A 111 9.81 8.54 7.49
C PRO A 111 9.22 7.46 6.58
N ILE A 112 7.99 7.04 6.89
CA ILE A 112 7.34 5.90 6.23
C ILE A 112 6.35 6.39 5.18
N LEU A 113 6.38 5.76 3.99
CA LEU A 113 5.33 5.87 2.98
C LEU A 113 4.51 4.58 2.98
N PHE A 114 3.21 4.70 3.20
CA PHE A 114 2.30 3.56 3.21
C PHE A 114 1.56 3.41 1.89
N ALA A 115 1.40 2.18 1.40
CA ALA A 115 0.47 1.82 0.34
C ALA A 115 -0.31 0.56 0.71
N GLY A 116 -1.61 0.55 0.44
CA GLY A 116 -2.44 -0.64 0.64
C GLY A 116 -3.33 -0.90 -0.56
N PHE A 117 -3.57 -2.17 -0.88
CA PHE A 117 -4.48 -2.56 -1.95
C PHE A 117 -5.76 -3.20 -1.38
N SER A 118 -6.93 -2.75 -1.84
CA SER A 118 -8.23 -3.31 -1.50
C SER A 118 -8.45 -3.35 0.03
N PHE A 119 -8.70 -4.51 0.62
CA PHE A 119 -8.75 -4.71 2.07
C PHE A 119 -7.54 -4.10 2.78
N GLY A 120 -6.32 -4.31 2.24
CA GLY A 120 -5.11 -3.72 2.78
C GLY A 120 -5.08 -2.20 2.74
N SER A 121 -5.82 -1.56 1.80
CA SER A 121 -5.98 -0.11 1.82
C SER A 121 -6.84 0.35 3.00
N ASN A 122 -7.97 -0.31 3.28
CA ASN A 122 -8.84 0.08 4.39
C ASN A 122 -8.16 -0.13 5.75
N VAL A 123 -7.66 -1.34 6.03
CA VAL A 123 -7.05 -1.63 7.33
C VAL A 123 -5.75 -0.86 7.55
N GLY A 124 -4.97 -0.70 6.48
CA GLY A 124 -3.70 0.02 6.56
C GLY A 124 -3.88 1.53 6.72
N LEU A 125 -4.80 2.15 5.98
CA LEU A 125 -5.13 3.56 6.19
C LEU A 125 -5.63 3.82 7.61
N ARG A 126 -6.44 2.92 8.18
CA ARG A 126 -6.88 3.00 9.60
C ARG A 126 -5.70 2.91 10.58
N ALA A 127 -4.71 2.08 10.30
CA ALA A 127 -3.53 1.94 11.15
C ALA A 127 -2.60 3.15 11.05
N CYS A 128 -2.42 3.67 9.83
CA CYS A 128 -1.44 4.72 9.51
C CYS A 128 -1.98 6.14 9.72
N CYS A 129 -3.31 6.32 9.73
CA CYS A 129 -3.94 7.63 9.87
C CYS A 129 -3.62 8.23 11.24
N GLY A 130 -2.93 9.38 11.24
CA GLY A 130 -2.49 10.07 12.45
C GLY A 130 -1.22 9.50 13.11
N ASP A 131 -0.59 8.48 12.54
CA ASP A 131 0.71 8.00 12.98
C ASP A 131 1.82 8.96 12.53
N ALA A 132 2.56 9.53 13.48
CA ALA A 132 3.56 10.57 13.21
C ALA A 132 4.75 10.07 12.34
N ARG A 133 4.97 8.77 12.26
CA ARG A 133 6.01 8.15 11.42
C ARG A 133 5.63 8.12 9.95
N VAL A 134 4.31 8.20 9.65
CA VAL A 134 3.80 8.06 8.28
C VAL A 134 3.69 9.43 7.62
N HIS A 135 4.42 9.62 6.55
CA HIS A 135 4.54 10.88 5.82
C HIS A 135 3.85 10.88 4.46
N GLY A 136 3.28 9.76 4.06
CA GLY A 136 2.47 9.65 2.83
C GLY A 136 1.59 8.42 2.83
N LEU A 137 0.37 8.56 2.31
CA LEU A 137 -0.66 7.53 2.30
C LEU A 137 -1.13 7.23 0.88
N ILE A 138 -1.10 5.96 0.46
CA ILE A 138 -1.60 5.54 -0.84
C ILE A 138 -2.67 4.45 -0.64
N GLY A 139 -3.90 4.77 -1.00
CA GLY A 139 -5.00 3.82 -1.08
C GLY A 139 -5.22 3.36 -2.52
N ILE A 140 -5.08 2.06 -2.77
CA ILE A 140 -5.20 1.45 -4.09
C ILE A 140 -6.45 0.58 -4.11
N GLY A 141 -7.38 0.82 -5.07
CA GLY A 141 -8.60 0.05 -5.20
C GLY A 141 -9.38 -0.04 -3.89
N LEU A 142 -9.70 1.11 -3.29
CA LEU A 142 -10.38 1.14 -2.00
C LEU A 142 -11.78 0.54 -2.13
N PRO A 143 -12.10 -0.59 -1.48
CA PRO A 143 -13.41 -1.20 -1.63
C PRO A 143 -14.49 -0.39 -0.90
N VAL A 144 -15.63 -0.21 -1.53
CA VAL A 144 -16.85 0.27 -0.88
C VAL A 144 -17.64 -0.92 -0.35
N ARG A 145 -17.76 -1.96 -1.17
CA ARG A 145 -18.42 -3.21 -0.80
C ARG A 145 -17.75 -4.40 -1.48
N ALA A 146 -17.37 -5.38 -0.68
CA ALA A 146 -16.78 -6.64 -1.18
C ALA A 146 -17.13 -7.80 -0.25
N ALA A 147 -17.38 -8.99 -0.82
CA ALA A 147 -17.66 -10.22 -0.07
C ALA A 147 -18.77 -10.08 0.98
N GLY A 148 -19.81 -9.30 0.68
CA GLY A 148 -20.95 -9.05 1.59
C GLY A 148 -20.66 -8.07 2.71
N ARG A 149 -19.50 -7.44 2.72
CA ARG A 149 -19.05 -6.47 3.72
C ARG A 149 -19.05 -5.06 3.13
N ASP A 150 -19.53 -4.08 3.90
CA ASP A 150 -19.39 -2.66 3.61
C ASP A 150 -18.11 -2.12 4.27
N TYR A 151 -17.39 -1.24 3.55
CA TYR A 151 -16.19 -0.58 4.02
C TYR A 151 -16.47 0.91 4.25
N HIS A 152 -16.01 1.42 5.38
CA HIS A 152 -16.21 2.80 5.79
C HIS A 152 -14.88 3.53 5.91
N TYR A 153 -14.91 4.86 5.68
CA TYR A 153 -13.74 5.72 5.62
C TYR A 153 -13.88 6.99 6.48
N ASP A 154 -14.72 6.93 7.52
CA ASP A 154 -15.03 8.05 8.43
C ASP A 154 -13.80 8.57 9.19
N PHE A 155 -12.71 7.81 9.18
CA PHE A 155 -11.43 8.20 9.77
C PHE A 155 -10.58 9.13 8.89
N LEU A 156 -10.83 9.21 7.57
CA LEU A 156 -10.02 9.98 6.62
C LEU A 156 -9.87 11.48 6.96
N PRO A 157 -10.87 12.19 7.51
CA PRO A 157 -10.69 13.56 7.95
C PRO A 157 -9.60 13.72 9.01
N GLY A 158 -9.39 12.71 9.85
CA GLY A 158 -8.40 12.69 10.92
C GLY A 158 -6.97 12.33 10.49
N CYS A 159 -6.73 12.02 9.21
CA CYS A 159 -5.39 11.61 8.76
C CYS A 159 -4.34 12.74 8.69
N GLY A 160 -4.74 13.98 9.03
CA GLY A 160 -3.80 15.10 9.06
C GLY A 160 -3.33 15.57 7.67
N PRO A 161 -2.33 16.45 7.62
CA PRO A 161 -1.90 17.12 6.39
C PRO A 161 -0.86 16.31 5.58
N VAL A 162 -0.72 15.01 5.81
CA VAL A 162 0.18 14.17 5.00
C VAL A 162 -0.37 14.01 3.58
N PRO A 163 0.48 14.02 2.52
CA PRO A 163 0.06 13.76 1.16
C PRO A 163 -0.66 12.42 0.99
N LYS A 164 -1.78 12.42 0.25
CA LYS A 164 -2.60 11.22 0.00
C LYS A 164 -2.83 11.01 -1.48
N LEU A 165 -2.65 9.77 -1.94
CA LEU A 165 -3.09 9.30 -3.25
C LEU A 165 -4.18 8.25 -3.07
N PHE A 166 -5.30 8.44 -3.74
CA PHE A 166 -6.33 7.42 -3.93
C PHE A 166 -6.39 7.06 -5.41
N ILE A 167 -6.12 5.79 -5.75
CA ILE A 167 -6.07 5.34 -7.13
C ILE A 167 -6.89 4.07 -7.32
N SER A 168 -7.85 4.10 -8.25
CA SER A 168 -8.76 2.99 -8.56
C SER A 168 -9.02 2.90 -10.05
N GLY A 169 -9.48 1.74 -10.52
CA GLY A 169 -10.03 1.60 -11.86
C GLY A 169 -11.40 2.28 -11.97
N ASP A 170 -11.71 2.89 -13.10
CA ASP A 170 -13.04 3.49 -13.34
C ASP A 170 -14.16 2.44 -13.54
N SER A 171 -13.75 1.18 -13.74
CA SER A 171 -14.62 0.02 -13.90
C SER A 171 -14.49 -0.98 -12.75
N ASP A 172 -13.98 -0.54 -11.60
CA ASP A 172 -13.83 -1.35 -10.38
C ASP A 172 -15.21 -1.64 -9.78
N GLU A 173 -15.63 -2.91 -9.80
CA GLU A 173 -16.92 -3.36 -9.28
C GLU A 173 -17.04 -3.24 -7.75
N PHE A 174 -15.93 -3.30 -7.00
CA PHE A 174 -15.91 -3.15 -5.55
C PHE A 174 -15.85 -1.69 -5.09
N SER A 175 -15.57 -0.78 -6.02
CA SER A 175 -15.35 0.65 -5.76
C SER A 175 -16.10 1.53 -6.76
N PRO A 176 -17.44 1.47 -6.85
CA PRO A 176 -18.19 2.31 -7.77
C PRO A 176 -17.81 3.79 -7.57
N GLN A 177 -17.35 4.44 -8.65
CA GLN A 177 -16.68 5.75 -8.61
C GLN A 177 -17.46 6.78 -7.79
N GLY A 178 -18.74 7.02 -8.08
CA GLY A 178 -19.52 8.05 -7.40
C GLY A 178 -19.71 7.79 -5.91
N ILE A 179 -19.73 6.51 -5.47
CA ILE A 179 -19.85 6.16 -4.07
C ILE A 179 -18.49 6.36 -3.37
N LEU A 180 -17.41 5.86 -3.96
CA LEU A 180 -16.08 6.04 -3.38
C LEU A 180 -15.72 7.52 -3.28
N GLU A 181 -15.99 8.33 -4.30
CA GLU A 181 -15.73 9.78 -4.28
C GLU A 181 -16.43 10.47 -3.10
N SER A 182 -17.66 10.06 -2.75
CA SER A 182 -18.39 10.64 -1.61
C SER A 182 -17.66 10.42 -0.27
N TYR A 183 -16.93 9.31 -0.09
CA TYR A 183 -16.07 9.09 1.07
C TYR A 183 -14.77 9.91 0.97
N LEU A 184 -14.14 9.94 -0.21
CA LEU A 184 -12.84 10.58 -0.40
C LEU A 184 -12.88 12.11 -0.31
N VAL A 185 -14.04 12.73 -0.60
CA VAL A 185 -14.24 14.18 -0.40
C VAL A 185 -13.94 14.60 1.03
N ALA A 186 -14.26 13.77 2.02
CA ALA A 186 -14.05 14.05 3.43
C ALA A 186 -12.57 13.92 3.88
N ALA A 187 -11.70 13.29 3.07
CA ALA A 187 -10.30 13.17 3.42
C ALA A 187 -9.63 14.55 3.49
N SER A 188 -8.78 14.77 4.50
CA SER A 188 -7.99 15.99 4.64
C SER A 188 -7.03 16.22 3.47
N GLU A 189 -6.78 17.50 3.15
CA GLU A 189 -5.76 17.87 2.15
C GLU A 189 -4.32 17.73 2.72
N PRO A 190 -3.27 17.59 1.87
CA PRO A 190 -3.37 17.44 0.41
C PRO A 190 -3.77 16.02 -0.01
N LYS A 191 -4.59 15.91 -1.03
CA LYS A 191 -5.00 14.63 -1.61
C LYS A 191 -5.10 14.70 -3.13
N GLN A 192 -4.86 13.55 -3.80
CA GLN A 192 -5.11 13.36 -5.22
C GLN A 192 -5.95 12.09 -5.41
N ILE A 193 -6.95 12.17 -6.29
CA ILE A 193 -7.77 11.02 -6.69
C ILE A 193 -7.48 10.76 -8.17
N VAL A 194 -7.12 9.52 -8.49
CA VAL A 194 -6.80 9.07 -9.85
C VAL A 194 -7.70 7.91 -10.23
N TRP A 195 -8.45 8.08 -11.33
CA TRP A 195 -9.20 7.01 -11.96
C TRP A 195 -8.45 6.51 -13.17
N VAL A 196 -8.12 5.21 -13.19
CA VAL A 196 -7.41 4.57 -14.32
C VAL A 196 -8.44 4.10 -15.34
N PRO A 197 -8.48 4.70 -16.56
CA PRO A 197 -9.51 4.41 -17.55
C PRO A 197 -9.49 2.96 -18.03
N GLY A 198 -10.67 2.31 -18.00
CA GLY A 198 -10.86 0.92 -18.44
C GLY A 198 -10.15 -0.11 -17.56
N ALA A 199 -9.83 0.23 -16.32
CA ALA A 199 -9.28 -0.70 -15.35
C ALA A 199 -10.37 -1.28 -14.46
N ASP A 200 -10.30 -2.59 -14.21
CA ASP A 200 -11.03 -3.28 -13.16
C ASP A 200 -10.31 -3.13 -11.80
N HIS A 201 -10.81 -3.82 -10.78
CA HIS A 201 -10.23 -3.82 -9.43
C HIS A 201 -8.75 -4.21 -9.38
N PHE A 202 -8.32 -5.14 -10.25
CA PHE A 202 -6.95 -5.65 -10.31
C PHE A 202 -6.07 -4.97 -11.36
N PHE A 203 -6.57 -3.91 -11.98
CA PHE A 203 -5.92 -3.22 -13.09
C PHE A 203 -5.60 -4.17 -14.27
N ALA A 204 -6.44 -5.19 -14.46
CA ALA A 204 -6.27 -6.16 -15.55
C ALA A 204 -6.84 -5.68 -16.88
N GLY A 205 -7.75 -4.73 -16.83
CA GLY A 205 -8.58 -4.27 -17.95
C GLY A 205 -9.98 -4.87 -17.91
N THR A 206 -10.83 -4.44 -18.82
CA THR A 206 -12.24 -4.83 -18.91
C THR A 206 -12.54 -5.44 -20.28
N PRO A 207 -13.70 -6.08 -20.49
CA PRO A 207 -14.11 -6.55 -21.81
C PRO A 207 -14.10 -5.46 -22.89
N ALA A 208 -14.44 -4.21 -22.52
CA ALA A 208 -14.40 -3.06 -23.42
C ALA A 208 -12.97 -2.50 -23.62
N SER A 209 -12.04 -2.79 -22.71
CA SER A 209 -10.63 -2.36 -22.76
C SER A 209 -9.72 -3.47 -22.22
N PRO A 210 -9.47 -4.54 -23.02
CA PRO A 210 -8.94 -5.81 -22.51
C PRO A 210 -7.43 -5.78 -22.19
N ASN A 211 -6.73 -4.72 -22.55
CA ASN A 211 -5.30 -4.60 -22.22
C ASN A 211 -5.09 -4.29 -20.75
N SER A 212 -4.13 -4.95 -20.13
CA SER A 212 -3.75 -4.68 -18.72
C SER A 212 -3.39 -3.21 -18.50
N LYS A 213 -3.93 -2.65 -17.43
CA LYS A 213 -3.71 -1.26 -16.99
C LYS A 213 -2.69 -1.15 -15.86
N ILE A 214 -2.05 -2.24 -15.49
CA ILE A 214 -1.11 -2.29 -14.37
C ILE A 214 0.08 -1.33 -14.57
N ASP A 215 0.53 -1.13 -15.80
CA ASP A 215 1.63 -0.21 -16.09
C ASP A 215 1.17 1.26 -15.99
N VAL A 216 -0.10 1.54 -16.34
CA VAL A 216 -0.73 2.87 -16.16
C VAL A 216 -0.82 3.18 -14.67
N PHE A 217 -1.38 2.25 -13.88
CA PHE A 217 -1.42 2.35 -12.41
C PHE A 217 -0.03 2.65 -11.83
N ALA A 218 0.98 1.84 -12.22
CA ALA A 218 2.33 2.00 -11.69
C ALA A 218 2.99 3.33 -12.12
N ALA A 219 2.67 3.83 -13.32
CA ALA A 219 3.15 5.12 -13.80
C ALA A 219 2.54 6.28 -13.01
N GLU A 220 1.22 6.27 -12.77
CA GLU A 220 0.53 7.29 -11.98
C GLU A 220 1.04 7.30 -10.53
N MET A 221 1.24 6.14 -9.93
CA MET A 221 1.81 6.04 -8.59
C MET A 221 3.22 6.64 -8.52
N ARG A 222 4.11 6.31 -9.47
CA ARG A 222 5.46 6.88 -9.53
C ARG A 222 5.46 8.39 -9.76
N LYS A 223 4.59 8.88 -10.65
CA LYS A 223 4.41 10.31 -10.90
C LYS A 223 4.06 11.04 -9.60
N TRP A 224 3.05 10.55 -8.89
CA TRP A 224 2.62 11.15 -7.63
C TRP A 224 3.74 11.13 -6.57
N ILE A 225 4.47 10.02 -6.43
CA ILE A 225 5.60 9.91 -5.50
C ILE A 225 6.67 10.97 -5.83
N ALA A 226 7.02 11.13 -7.10
CA ALA A 226 8.03 12.10 -7.55
C ALA A 226 7.59 13.57 -7.35
N GLU A 227 6.28 13.85 -7.46
CA GLU A 227 5.71 15.19 -7.28
C GLU A 227 5.51 15.55 -5.81
N SER A 228 5.25 14.56 -4.95
CA SER A 228 4.92 14.77 -3.53
C SER A 228 6.13 14.77 -2.61
N PHE A 229 7.24 14.14 -3.02
CA PHE A 229 8.40 13.95 -2.14
C PHE A 229 9.72 14.32 -2.81
N THR A 230 10.66 14.88 -2.02
CA THR A 230 12.03 15.08 -2.47
C THR A 230 12.77 13.74 -2.45
N LEU A 231 13.11 13.24 -3.63
CA LEU A 231 13.78 11.95 -3.81
C LEU A 231 15.17 12.16 -4.42
N PRO A 232 16.16 11.31 -4.11
CA PRO A 232 17.47 11.36 -4.75
C PRO A 232 17.32 11.06 -6.26
N ARG A 233 18.10 11.76 -7.07
CA ARG A 233 18.19 11.59 -8.52
C ARG A 233 19.03 10.38 -8.89
#